data_4b253d85c7fdd0859f902ae433241202
#
_entry.id   4b253d85c7fdd0859f902ae433241202
#
_cell.length_a   1.000
_cell.length_b   1.000
_cell.length_c   1.000
_cell.angle_alpha   90.00
_cell.angle_beta   90.00
_cell.angle_gamma   90.00
#
_symmetry.space_group_name_H-M   'P 1'
#
loop_
_entity.id
_entity.type
_entity.pdbx_description
1 polymer ?
#
loop_
_entity_poly.entity_id
_entity_poly.type
_entity_poly.pdbx_seq_one_letter_code
_entity_poly.pdbx_strand_id
1 'polypeptide(L)'
;MNDIAKIVVFSITAYVSIFIIAKLLGKKQIAQLSFIDYIVGITIGSIAAEMTTELEQPFYHYLIAMALFFLFDLAVTLIGRKSALLKKIVTGKPLIIINDGKIDYKVLKQSKLTVDEVQGLARDKNIFDLNDVAYAVLETKGTLSILPKASKTPVVAENINVELPANRPFLNLSS
;
A
#
# COMPACT_ATOMS: atom_id res chain seq x y z
N MET A 1 -8.27 -17.17 -38.03
CA MET A 1 -8.75 -17.59 -36.72
C MET A 1 -10.07 -16.89 -36.50
N ASN A 2 -11.10 -17.60 -36.05
CA ASN A 2 -12.42 -17.00 -35.78
C ASN A 2 -12.26 -15.96 -34.65
N ASP A 3 -13.01 -14.86 -34.68
CA ASP A 3 -12.90 -13.77 -33.70
C ASP A 3 -13.12 -14.25 -32.27
N ILE A 4 -14.06 -15.18 -32.07
CA ILE A 4 -14.27 -15.83 -30.77
C ILE A 4 -12.99 -16.55 -30.28
N ALA A 5 -12.32 -17.27 -31.18
CA ALA A 5 -11.08 -17.96 -30.83
C ALA A 5 -9.94 -16.96 -30.50
N LYS A 6 -9.88 -15.82 -31.22
CA LYS A 6 -8.93 -14.72 -30.88
C LYS A 6 -9.21 -14.16 -29.48
N ILE A 7 -10.48 -13.84 -29.17
CA ILE A 7 -10.89 -13.32 -27.86
C ILE A 7 -10.45 -14.29 -26.75
N VAL A 8 -10.73 -15.59 -26.90
CA VAL A 8 -10.35 -16.59 -25.90
C VAL A 8 -8.83 -16.63 -25.70
N VAL A 9 -8.05 -16.71 -26.77
CA VAL A 9 -6.59 -16.77 -26.71
C VAL A 9 -6.03 -15.48 -26.10
N PHE A 10 -6.51 -14.31 -26.52
CA PHE A 10 -6.05 -13.02 -26.00
C PHE A 10 -6.41 -12.84 -24.53
N SER A 11 -7.62 -13.26 -24.12
CA SER A 11 -8.03 -13.22 -22.70
C SER A 11 -7.15 -14.12 -21.82
N ILE A 12 -6.84 -15.33 -22.26
CA ILE A 12 -5.95 -16.23 -21.54
C ILE A 12 -4.54 -15.61 -21.45
N THR A 13 -4.03 -15.06 -22.54
CA THR A 13 -2.71 -14.42 -22.60
C THR A 13 -2.65 -13.20 -21.67
N ALA A 14 -3.70 -12.34 -21.69
CA ALA A 14 -3.82 -11.20 -20.79
C ALA A 14 -3.81 -11.63 -19.31
N TYR A 15 -4.62 -12.62 -18.96
CA TYR A 15 -4.69 -13.14 -17.60
C TYR A 15 -3.35 -13.69 -17.11
N VAL A 16 -2.69 -14.52 -17.92
CA VAL A 16 -1.38 -15.11 -17.60
C VAL A 16 -0.33 -14.01 -17.44
N SER A 17 -0.34 -12.99 -18.30
CA SER A 17 0.60 -11.87 -18.24
C SER A 17 0.42 -11.07 -16.96
N ILE A 18 -0.81 -10.70 -16.58
CA ILE A 18 -1.11 -10.01 -15.31
C ILE A 18 -0.66 -10.88 -14.14
N PHE A 19 -0.94 -12.19 -14.16
CA PHE A 19 -0.57 -13.09 -13.09
C PHE A 19 0.95 -13.16 -12.91
N ILE A 20 1.72 -13.23 -14.00
CA ILE A 20 3.19 -13.22 -13.97
C ILE A 20 3.68 -11.88 -13.40
N ILE A 21 3.18 -10.74 -13.89
CA ILE A 21 3.55 -9.41 -13.39
C ILE A 21 3.24 -9.29 -11.90
N ALA A 22 2.05 -9.68 -11.46
CA ALA A 22 1.66 -9.65 -10.05
C ALA A 22 2.59 -10.51 -9.18
N LYS A 23 2.99 -11.69 -9.67
CA LYS A 23 3.94 -12.57 -8.97
C LYS A 23 5.35 -11.95 -8.89
N LEU A 24 5.80 -11.27 -9.94
CA LEU A 24 7.10 -10.58 -9.98
C LEU A 24 7.13 -9.33 -9.08
N LEU A 25 6.02 -8.61 -8.92
CA LEU A 25 5.88 -7.50 -7.96
C LEU A 25 6.06 -7.94 -6.51
N GLY A 26 5.94 -9.24 -6.24
CA GLY A 26 6.23 -9.84 -4.95
C GLY A 26 5.03 -9.86 -4.00
N LYS A 27 5.29 -10.19 -2.72
CA LYS A 27 4.27 -10.41 -1.68
C LYS A 27 3.76 -9.10 -1.04
N LYS A 28 3.67 -8.02 -1.81
CA LYS A 28 3.05 -6.79 -1.30
C LYS A 28 1.55 -7.03 -1.14
N GLN A 29 1.05 -6.91 0.07
CA GLN A 29 -0.40 -6.91 0.29
C GLN A 29 -1.01 -5.66 -0.35
N ILE A 30 -2.25 -5.76 -0.84
CA ILE A 30 -2.95 -4.62 -1.46
C ILE A 30 -2.93 -3.38 -0.54
N ALA A 31 -3.09 -3.57 0.77
CA ALA A 31 -3.00 -2.51 1.77
C ALA A 31 -1.59 -1.89 1.91
N GLN A 32 -0.57 -2.49 1.29
CA GLN A 32 0.81 -2.00 1.32
C GLN A 32 1.28 -1.44 -0.02
N LEU A 33 0.42 -1.38 -1.03
CA LEU A 33 0.72 -0.77 -2.32
C LEU A 33 1.00 0.72 -2.15
N SER A 34 2.03 1.22 -2.82
CA SER A 34 2.27 2.65 -2.95
C SER A 34 1.30 3.25 -3.96
N PHE A 35 1.18 4.57 -3.98
CA PHE A 35 0.36 5.28 -4.97
C PHE A 35 0.80 4.95 -6.42
N ILE A 36 2.09 4.75 -6.65
CA ILE A 36 2.62 4.37 -7.97
C ILE A 36 2.26 2.94 -8.32
N ASP A 37 2.43 1.98 -7.39
CA ASP A 37 2.01 0.59 -7.61
C ASP A 37 0.52 0.54 -8.04
N TYR A 38 -0.32 1.40 -7.42
CA TYR A 38 -1.75 1.50 -7.74
C TYR A 38 -1.99 2.03 -9.15
N ILE A 39 -1.35 3.14 -9.55
CA ILE A 39 -1.48 3.71 -10.91
C ILE A 39 -1.01 2.70 -11.95
N VAL A 40 0.15 2.10 -11.75
CA VAL A 40 0.72 1.10 -12.67
C VAL A 40 -0.19 -0.12 -12.77
N GLY A 41 -0.73 -0.59 -11.66
CA GLY A 41 -1.67 -1.72 -11.64
C GLY A 41 -2.94 -1.45 -12.45
N ILE A 42 -3.53 -0.26 -12.32
CA ILE A 42 -4.70 0.15 -13.12
C ILE A 42 -4.33 0.23 -14.60
N THR A 43 -3.19 0.84 -14.94
CA THR A 43 -2.74 0.99 -16.32
C THR A 43 -2.49 -0.36 -16.98
N ILE A 44 -1.79 -1.27 -16.31
CA ILE A 44 -1.55 -2.64 -16.81
C ILE A 44 -2.88 -3.38 -16.99
N GLY A 45 -3.81 -3.24 -16.03
CA GLY A 45 -5.15 -3.84 -16.14
C GLY A 45 -5.94 -3.31 -17.33
N SER A 46 -5.87 -2.00 -17.61
CA SER A 46 -6.52 -1.38 -18.76
C SER A 46 -5.93 -1.87 -20.09
N ILE A 47 -4.60 -1.96 -20.21
CA ILE A 47 -3.92 -2.49 -21.38
C ILE A 47 -4.31 -3.96 -21.63
N ALA A 48 -4.40 -4.73 -20.56
CA ALA A 48 -4.81 -6.13 -20.65
C ALA A 48 -6.29 -6.28 -21.08
N ALA A 49 -7.18 -5.40 -20.61
CA ALA A 49 -8.58 -5.39 -21.05
C ALA A 49 -8.69 -5.01 -22.53
N GLU A 50 -7.98 -3.98 -22.97
CA GLU A 50 -7.95 -3.56 -24.38
C GLU A 50 -7.44 -4.68 -25.29
N MET A 51 -6.42 -5.43 -24.88
CA MET A 51 -5.91 -6.59 -25.59
C MET A 51 -7.00 -7.63 -25.89
N THR A 52 -8.03 -7.76 -25.04
CA THR A 52 -9.11 -8.75 -25.24
C THR A 52 -10.20 -8.29 -26.19
N THR A 53 -10.33 -6.99 -26.40
CA THR A 53 -11.39 -6.38 -27.21
C THR A 53 -10.90 -5.88 -28.56
N GLU A 54 -9.65 -5.43 -28.65
CA GLU A 54 -9.02 -4.93 -29.86
C GLU A 54 -8.34 -6.07 -30.62
N LEU A 55 -9.05 -6.68 -31.56
CA LEU A 55 -8.59 -7.89 -32.27
C LEU A 55 -7.77 -7.59 -33.54
N GLU A 56 -7.73 -6.34 -34.00
CA GLU A 56 -7.00 -5.93 -35.20
C GLU A 56 -5.51 -5.73 -34.92
N GLN A 57 -5.18 -5.31 -33.71
CA GLN A 57 -3.79 -5.09 -33.31
C GLN A 57 -3.11 -6.42 -32.89
N PRO A 58 -1.82 -6.57 -33.21
CA PRO A 58 -1.06 -7.73 -32.74
C PRO A 58 -0.95 -7.74 -31.20
N PHE A 59 -1.27 -8.86 -30.56
CA PHE A 59 -1.29 -9.00 -29.10
C PHE A 59 0.06 -8.67 -28.42
N TYR A 60 1.18 -8.84 -29.11
CA TYR A 60 2.49 -8.54 -28.56
C TYR A 60 2.72 -7.05 -28.30
N HIS A 61 1.99 -6.13 -28.97
CA HIS A 61 2.05 -4.69 -28.65
C HIS A 61 1.60 -4.44 -27.21
N TYR A 62 0.53 -5.10 -26.78
CA TYR A 62 -0.01 -5.01 -25.43
C TYR A 62 0.94 -5.63 -24.40
N LEU A 63 1.58 -6.77 -24.74
CA LEU A 63 2.56 -7.40 -23.89
C LEU A 63 3.79 -6.51 -23.66
N ILE A 64 4.28 -5.87 -24.73
CA ILE A 64 5.39 -4.92 -24.64
C ILE A 64 5.00 -3.71 -23.77
N ALA A 65 3.81 -3.15 -23.97
CA ALA A 65 3.32 -2.04 -23.18
C ALA A 65 3.21 -2.41 -21.69
N MET A 66 2.61 -3.55 -21.35
CA MET A 66 2.54 -4.04 -19.97
C MET A 66 3.93 -4.25 -19.35
N ALA A 67 4.85 -4.85 -20.12
CA ALA A 67 6.23 -5.05 -19.67
C ALA A 67 6.96 -3.73 -19.41
N LEU A 68 6.77 -2.71 -20.25
CA LEU A 68 7.35 -1.39 -20.05
C LEU A 68 6.82 -0.72 -18.78
N PHE A 69 5.51 -0.74 -18.53
CA PHE A 69 4.94 -0.19 -17.30
C PHE A 69 5.46 -0.92 -16.05
N PHE A 70 5.57 -2.25 -16.10
CA PHE A 70 6.18 -3.04 -15.05
C PHE A 70 7.65 -2.65 -14.81
N LEU A 71 8.44 -2.48 -15.88
CA LEU A 71 9.85 -2.07 -15.78
C LEU A 71 10.00 -0.65 -15.22
N PHE A 72 9.10 0.28 -15.57
CA PHE A 72 9.07 1.62 -14.98
C PHE A 72 8.78 1.56 -13.48
N ASP A 73 7.81 0.79 -13.03
CA ASP A 73 7.53 0.60 -11.60
C ASP A 73 8.73 0.03 -10.86
N LEU A 74 9.36 -1.00 -11.43
CA LEU A 74 10.56 -1.60 -10.88
C LEU A 74 11.70 -0.60 -10.79
N ALA A 75 11.93 0.18 -11.85
CA ALA A 75 12.96 1.22 -11.89
C ALA A 75 12.71 2.29 -10.81
N VAL A 76 11.49 2.80 -10.71
CA VAL A 76 11.10 3.79 -9.68
C VAL A 76 11.32 3.23 -8.27
N THR A 77 10.93 1.97 -8.03
CA THR A 77 11.14 1.29 -6.76
C THR A 77 12.63 1.14 -6.41
N LEU A 78 13.46 0.71 -7.38
CA LEU A 78 14.90 0.52 -7.17
C LEU A 78 15.63 1.86 -6.97
N ILE A 79 15.30 2.88 -7.75
CA ILE A 79 15.89 4.22 -7.64
C ILE A 79 15.46 4.87 -6.30
N GLY A 80 14.20 4.70 -5.91
CA GLY A 80 13.68 5.20 -4.64
C GLY A 80 14.37 4.58 -3.41
N ARG A 81 14.90 3.35 -3.52
CA ARG A 81 15.72 2.74 -2.46
C ARG A 81 17.09 3.38 -2.32
N LYS A 82 17.67 3.92 -3.40
CA LYS A 82 19.00 4.52 -3.41
C LYS A 82 18.99 6.03 -3.13
N SER A 83 17.87 6.71 -3.34
CA SER A 83 17.76 8.16 -3.18
C SER A 83 16.61 8.55 -2.27
N ALA A 84 16.92 9.12 -1.10
CA ALA A 84 15.90 9.64 -0.16
C ALA A 84 15.07 10.78 -0.78
N LEU A 85 15.68 11.59 -1.68
CA LEU A 85 14.98 12.66 -2.38
C LEU A 85 13.93 12.11 -3.34
N LEU A 86 14.29 11.13 -4.17
CA LEU A 86 13.35 10.49 -5.09
C LEU A 86 12.26 9.73 -4.35
N LYS A 87 12.60 9.01 -3.27
CA LYS A 87 11.61 8.39 -2.39
C LYS A 87 10.59 9.42 -1.90
N LYS A 88 11.04 10.60 -1.45
CA LYS A 88 10.17 11.68 -0.95
C LYS A 88 9.25 12.25 -2.05
N ILE A 89 9.75 12.36 -3.28
CA ILE A 89 8.96 12.86 -4.43
C ILE A 89 7.91 11.83 -4.84
N VAL A 90 8.29 10.57 -4.91
CA VAL A 90 7.47 9.46 -5.42
C VAL A 90 6.43 8.98 -4.41
N THR A 91 6.85 8.75 -3.17
CA THR A 91 5.97 8.21 -2.12
C THR A 91 5.45 9.27 -1.14
N GLY A 92 5.98 10.49 -1.20
CA GLY A 92 5.68 11.51 -0.21
C GLY A 92 6.44 11.30 1.10
N LYS A 93 6.06 12.04 2.13
CA LYS A 93 6.58 11.92 3.49
C LYS A 93 5.42 11.76 4.49
N PRO A 94 5.63 11.02 5.58
CA PRO A 94 4.66 11.00 6.67
C PRO A 94 4.43 12.40 7.23
N LEU A 95 3.20 12.67 7.68
CA LEU A 95 2.80 13.96 8.25
C LEU A 95 2.32 13.76 9.69
N ILE A 96 2.88 14.51 10.62
CA ILE A 96 2.44 14.50 12.03
C ILE A 96 1.18 15.34 12.13
N ILE A 97 0.01 14.69 12.31
CA ILE A 97 -1.29 15.35 12.41
C ILE A 97 -1.60 15.73 13.87
N ILE A 98 -1.22 14.88 14.82
CA ILE A 98 -1.36 15.16 16.25
C ILE A 98 0.05 15.17 16.86
N ASN A 99 0.37 16.25 17.55
CA ASN A 99 1.64 16.45 18.22
C ASN A 99 1.38 16.88 19.66
N ASP A 100 1.87 16.09 20.62
CA ASP A 100 1.66 16.32 22.06
C ASP A 100 0.17 16.53 22.42
N GLY A 101 -0.70 15.68 21.89
CA GLY A 101 -2.15 15.70 22.13
C GLY A 101 -2.91 16.83 21.44
N LYS A 102 -2.26 17.59 20.55
CA LYS A 102 -2.89 18.71 19.84
C LYS A 102 -2.91 18.46 18.34
N ILE A 103 -4.06 18.72 17.71
CA ILE A 103 -4.20 18.61 16.26
C ILE A 103 -3.49 19.80 15.59
N ASP A 104 -2.62 19.51 14.61
CA ASP A 104 -2.04 20.51 13.73
C ASP A 104 -2.96 20.76 12.53
N TYR A 105 -3.78 21.78 12.63
CA TYR A 105 -4.73 22.16 11.56
C TYR A 105 -4.06 22.56 10.24
N LYS A 106 -2.79 23.04 10.26
CA LYS A 106 -2.05 23.36 9.03
C LYS A 106 -1.68 22.08 8.29
N VAL A 107 -1.20 21.09 9.02
CA VAL A 107 -0.87 19.78 8.46
C VAL A 107 -2.15 19.07 8.00
N LEU A 108 -3.23 19.16 8.76
CA LEU A 108 -4.54 18.61 8.39
C LEU A 108 -5.00 19.19 7.04
N LYS A 109 -4.95 20.51 6.87
CA LYS A 109 -5.30 21.17 5.60
C LYS A 109 -4.36 20.74 4.46
N GLN A 110 -3.07 20.59 4.73
CA GLN A 110 -2.08 20.13 3.73
C GLN A 110 -2.36 18.71 3.28
N SER A 111 -2.80 17.84 4.19
CA SER A 111 -3.14 16.45 3.89
C SER A 111 -4.51 16.29 3.22
N LYS A 112 -5.29 17.39 3.11
CA LYS A 112 -6.67 17.41 2.62
C LYS A 112 -7.62 16.51 3.41
N LEU A 113 -7.31 16.25 4.68
CA LEU A 113 -8.17 15.50 5.60
C LEU A 113 -8.97 16.46 6.49
N THR A 114 -10.16 16.00 6.85
CA THR A 114 -11.00 16.60 7.89
C THR A 114 -10.74 15.96 9.24
N VAL A 115 -11.17 16.59 10.32
CA VAL A 115 -11.08 16.00 11.67
C VAL A 115 -11.87 14.69 11.75
N ASP A 116 -13.04 14.63 11.11
CA ASP A 116 -13.91 13.44 11.10
C ASP A 116 -13.25 12.26 10.41
N GLU A 117 -12.50 12.49 9.32
CA GLU A 117 -11.71 11.46 8.64
C GLU A 117 -10.56 10.96 9.52
N VAL A 118 -9.87 11.87 10.22
CA VAL A 118 -8.83 11.47 11.19
C VAL A 118 -9.43 10.65 12.33
N GLN A 119 -10.61 11.02 12.83
CA GLN A 119 -11.33 10.20 13.81
C GLN A 119 -11.72 8.83 13.25
N GLY A 120 -12.12 8.76 11.98
CA GLY A 120 -12.38 7.50 11.28
C GLY A 120 -11.14 6.60 11.29
N LEU A 121 -10.01 7.13 10.84
CA LEU A 121 -8.73 6.42 10.83
C LEU A 121 -8.25 6.02 12.23
N ALA A 122 -8.57 6.81 13.26
CA ALA A 122 -8.26 6.49 14.65
C ALA A 122 -9.12 5.32 15.16
N ARG A 123 -10.41 5.28 14.81
CA ARG A 123 -11.31 4.16 15.16
C ARG A 123 -10.84 2.83 14.54
N ASP A 124 -10.26 2.85 13.35
CA ASP A 124 -9.63 1.66 12.75
C ASP A 124 -8.47 1.09 13.57
N LYS A 125 -7.93 1.93 14.50
CA LYS A 125 -6.89 1.56 15.46
C LYS A 125 -7.42 1.37 16.89
N ASN A 126 -8.76 1.24 17.05
CA ASN A 126 -9.44 1.14 18.32
C ASN A 126 -9.28 2.37 19.24
N ILE A 127 -9.00 3.53 18.68
CA ILE A 127 -8.95 4.81 19.39
C ILE A 127 -10.23 5.59 19.06
N PHE A 128 -11.09 5.77 20.06
CA PHE A 128 -12.39 6.42 19.89
C PHE A 128 -12.37 7.89 20.33
N ASP A 129 -11.40 8.30 21.13
CA ASP A 129 -11.19 9.68 21.57
C ASP A 129 -9.80 10.19 21.17
N LEU A 130 -9.75 11.22 20.33
CA LEU A 130 -8.48 11.85 19.93
C LEU A 130 -7.76 12.51 21.10
N ASN A 131 -8.46 12.82 22.20
CA ASN A 131 -7.84 13.31 23.43
C ASN A 131 -6.94 12.26 24.10
N ASP A 132 -7.10 10.98 23.79
CA ASP A 132 -6.26 9.91 24.30
C ASP A 132 -4.95 9.73 23.51
N VAL A 133 -4.78 10.48 22.42
CA VAL A 133 -3.63 10.41 21.51
C VAL A 133 -2.55 11.39 21.93
N ALA A 134 -1.32 10.94 22.10
CA ALA A 134 -0.16 11.81 22.25
C ALA A 134 0.38 12.24 20.88
N TYR A 135 0.62 11.28 19.99
CA TYR A 135 1.11 11.54 18.64
C TYR A 135 0.32 10.72 17.61
N ALA A 136 -0.01 11.35 16.49
CA ALA A 136 -0.57 10.65 15.33
C ALA A 136 0.15 11.10 14.06
N VAL A 137 0.59 10.11 13.29
CA VAL A 137 1.31 10.28 12.02
C VAL A 137 0.48 9.70 10.90
N LEU A 138 0.12 10.55 9.93
CA LEU A 138 -0.45 10.10 8.66
C LEU A 138 0.67 9.54 7.80
N GLU A 139 0.61 8.25 7.56
CA GLU A 139 1.57 7.55 6.72
C GLU A 139 1.34 7.88 5.23
N THR A 140 2.35 7.65 4.42
CA THR A 140 2.30 7.88 2.96
C THR A 140 1.26 7.02 2.24
N LYS A 141 0.77 5.97 2.90
CA LYS A 141 -0.29 5.07 2.41
C LYS A 141 -1.70 5.51 2.81
N GLY A 142 -1.83 6.64 3.49
CA GLY A 142 -3.11 7.12 4.00
C GLY A 142 -3.60 6.45 5.28
N THR A 143 -2.80 5.62 5.92
CA THR A 143 -3.12 5.03 7.23
C THR A 143 -2.60 5.91 8.36
N LEU A 144 -3.19 5.80 9.54
CA LEU A 144 -2.77 6.54 10.72
C LEU A 144 -1.98 5.64 11.68
N SER A 145 -0.76 6.05 12.02
CA SER A 145 0.04 5.49 13.11
C SER A 145 -0.19 6.32 14.35
N ILE A 146 -0.57 5.69 15.48
CA ILE A 146 -0.96 6.39 16.70
C ILE A 146 -0.12 5.93 17.87
N LEU A 147 0.37 6.90 18.65
CA LEU A 147 0.92 6.70 19.97
C LEU A 147 -0.08 7.24 21.00
N PRO A 148 -0.70 6.40 21.83
CA PRO A 148 -1.57 6.86 22.90
C PRO A 148 -0.80 7.64 23.97
N LYS A 149 -1.50 8.45 24.77
CA LYS A 149 -0.94 9.06 25.98
C LYS A 149 -0.52 7.97 26.96
N ALA A 150 0.49 8.25 27.78
CA ALA A 150 1.01 7.28 28.74
C ALA A 150 -0.06 6.72 29.69
N SER A 151 -1.04 7.56 30.09
CA SER A 151 -2.17 7.15 30.94
C SER A 151 -3.18 6.23 30.24
N LYS A 152 -3.08 6.07 28.91
CA LYS A 152 -3.98 5.28 28.05
C LYS A 152 -3.24 4.12 27.36
N THR A 153 -1.96 3.97 27.65
CA THR A 153 -1.16 2.84 27.16
C THR A 153 -1.53 1.58 27.93
N PRO A 154 -1.77 0.43 27.25
CA PRO A 154 -1.99 -0.83 27.97
C PRO A 154 -0.83 -1.17 28.89
N VAL A 155 -1.14 -1.63 30.09
CA VAL A 155 -0.14 -2.10 31.04
C VAL A 155 0.47 -3.39 30.50
N VAL A 156 1.79 -3.43 30.35
CA VAL A 156 2.52 -4.65 29.97
C VAL A 156 3.03 -5.36 31.23
N ALA A 157 3.25 -6.66 31.14
CA ALA A 157 3.64 -7.50 32.28
C ALA A 157 4.91 -6.98 33.00
N GLU A 158 5.83 -6.38 32.26
CA GLU A 158 7.04 -5.76 32.81
C GLU A 158 6.72 -4.61 33.79
N ASN A 159 5.67 -3.82 33.51
CA ASN A 159 5.24 -2.69 34.33
C ASN A 159 4.64 -3.12 35.69
N ILE A 160 4.19 -4.38 35.79
CA ILE A 160 3.54 -4.93 36.99
C ILE A 160 4.34 -6.09 37.61
N ASN A 161 5.60 -6.30 37.16
CA ASN A 161 6.52 -7.35 37.65
C ASN A 161 5.90 -8.77 37.64
N VAL A 162 5.10 -9.08 36.64
CA VAL A 162 4.55 -10.43 36.44
C VAL A 162 5.49 -11.24 35.54
N GLU A 163 5.96 -12.37 36.06
CA GLU A 163 6.69 -13.35 35.27
C GLU A 163 5.74 -14.02 34.27
N LEU A 164 5.99 -13.83 32.97
CA LEU A 164 5.28 -14.52 31.92
C LEU A 164 5.92 -15.88 31.63
N PRO A 165 5.14 -16.90 31.29
CA PRO A 165 5.69 -18.16 30.81
C PRO A 165 6.54 -17.91 29.57
N ALA A 166 7.65 -18.66 29.44
CA ALA A 166 8.59 -18.52 28.32
C ALA A 166 7.87 -18.52 26.97
N ASN A 167 8.13 -17.50 26.14
CA ASN A 167 7.59 -17.41 24.79
C ASN A 167 8.01 -18.65 23.99
N ARG A 168 7.03 -19.51 23.67
CA ARG A 168 7.25 -20.58 22.71
C ARG A 168 7.00 -20.00 21.31
N PRO A 169 7.94 -20.11 20.35
CA PRO A 169 7.67 -19.68 18.99
C PRO A 169 6.50 -20.46 18.42
N PHE A 170 5.48 -19.77 17.90
CA PHE A 170 4.28 -20.38 17.32
C PHE A 170 4.51 -21.14 16.02
N LEU A 171 5.71 -21.12 15.48
CA LEU A 171 6.02 -21.72 14.19
C LEU A 171 7.28 -22.57 14.30
N ASN A 172 7.09 -23.89 14.39
CA ASN A 172 8.09 -24.84 13.94
C ASN A 172 8.04 -24.85 12.41
N LEU A 173 8.87 -24.01 11.76
CA LEU A 173 9.03 -24.02 10.29
C LEU A 173 10.04 -25.09 9.87
N SER A 174 9.98 -26.27 10.48
CA SER A 174 10.73 -27.43 10.06
C SER A 174 9.84 -28.35 9.24
N SER A 175 9.81 -28.15 7.94
CA SER A 175 9.59 -29.16 6.90
C SER A 175 10.00 -28.60 5.56
#